data_96f17102a7c0f77eea56ec3368da3750
#
_entry.id   96f17102a7c0f77eea56ec3368da3750
#
_cell.length_a   1.000
_cell.length_b   1.000
_cell.length_c   1.000
_cell.angle_alpha   90.00
_cell.angle_beta   90.00
_cell.angle_gamma   90.00
#
_symmetry.space_group_name_H-M   'P 1'
#
loop_
_entity.id
_entity.type
_entity.pdbx_description
1 polymer ?
#
loop_
_entity_poly.entity_id
_entity_poly.type
_entity_poly.pdbx_seq_one_letter_code
_entity_poly.pdbx_strand_id
1 'polypeptide(L)'
;QLDIVKRNMDIVEAGLQRQIEKGKITKGEVGDILGRIQMVQNLENLEKADYVIEAVLEDVALKREIFKEADRKAKPEAILASNTTSCSITEIASAVAAPERVIGMHFFNPPVVMQLVELMPGILSSRRTVEKAKEFVVSLGKETVTTKKEGPAGVTSRILAGLLNEAIWVLQEGIASVEAIDRAMVLGCNHKMGPFALIDLIGV
;
A
#
# COMPACT_ATOMS: atom_id res chain seq x y z
N GLN A 1 -13.63 0.21 17.42
CA GLN A 1 -13.54 0.36 15.94
C GLN A 1 -13.91 1.78 15.47
N LEU A 2 -14.99 2.38 15.97
CA LEU A 2 -15.43 3.74 15.58
C LEU A 2 -14.35 4.81 15.87
N ASP A 3 -13.64 4.69 16.97
CA ASP A 3 -12.59 5.64 17.35
C ASP A 3 -11.38 5.57 16.41
N ILE A 4 -11.07 4.39 15.87
CA ILE A 4 -10.02 4.22 14.86
C ILE A 4 -10.41 4.92 13.56
N VAL A 5 -11.66 4.74 13.13
CA VAL A 5 -12.17 5.37 11.90
C VAL A 5 -12.16 6.89 12.04
N LYS A 6 -12.64 7.43 13.17
CA LYS A 6 -12.60 8.86 13.45
C LYS A 6 -11.17 9.42 13.45
N ARG A 7 -10.26 8.77 14.20
CA ARG A 7 -8.85 9.17 14.23
C ARG A 7 -8.21 9.22 12.85
N ASN A 8 -8.55 8.27 11.97
CA ASN A 8 -8.05 8.28 10.60
C ASN A 8 -8.64 9.43 9.79
N MET A 9 -9.91 9.80 10.01
CA MET A 9 -10.49 11.00 9.38
C MET A 9 -9.80 12.27 9.84
N ASP A 10 -9.50 12.41 11.13
CA ASP A 10 -8.74 13.56 11.64
C ASP A 10 -7.38 13.70 10.96
N ILE A 11 -6.72 12.59 10.66
CA ILE A 11 -5.44 12.57 9.91
C ILE A 11 -5.65 13.06 8.46
N VAL A 12 -6.73 12.62 7.82
CA VAL A 12 -7.07 13.06 6.45
C VAL A 12 -7.36 14.56 6.44
N GLU A 13 -8.20 15.05 7.37
CA GLU A 13 -8.54 16.46 7.47
C GLU A 13 -7.30 17.35 7.75
N ALA A 14 -6.44 16.93 8.68
CA ALA A 14 -5.18 17.61 8.94
C ALA A 14 -4.25 17.63 7.71
N GLY A 15 -4.24 16.56 6.93
CA GLY A 15 -3.51 16.48 5.66
C GLY A 15 -4.04 17.48 4.63
N LEU A 16 -5.34 17.56 4.48
CA LEU A 16 -6.00 18.51 3.57
C LEU A 16 -5.79 19.95 4.00
N GLN A 17 -5.85 20.24 5.30
CA GLN A 17 -5.58 21.57 5.84
C GLN A 17 -4.15 22.04 5.49
N ARG A 18 -3.15 21.17 5.61
CA ARG A 18 -1.77 21.47 5.16
C ARG A 18 -1.66 21.76 3.66
N GLN A 19 -2.54 21.18 2.82
CA GLN A 19 -2.56 21.49 1.39
C GLN A 19 -3.15 22.89 1.13
N ILE A 20 -4.15 23.32 1.92
CA ILE A 20 -4.66 24.70 1.88
C ILE A 20 -3.54 25.68 2.24
N GLU A 21 -2.83 25.45 3.35
CA GLU A 21 -1.73 26.31 3.80
C GLU A 21 -0.61 26.45 2.76
N LYS A 22 -0.39 25.39 1.97
CA LYS A 22 0.57 25.39 0.85
C LYS A 22 -0.01 25.98 -0.45
N GLY A 23 -1.24 26.47 -0.44
CA GLY A 23 -1.90 27.04 -1.62
C GLY A 23 -2.18 26.02 -2.74
N LYS A 24 -2.21 24.71 -2.44
CA LYS A 24 -2.42 23.65 -3.44
C LYS A 24 -3.90 23.35 -3.69
N ILE A 25 -4.75 23.55 -2.70
CA ILE A 25 -6.20 23.36 -2.76
C ILE A 25 -6.91 24.47 -2.00
N THR A 26 -8.16 24.73 -2.32
CA THR A 26 -9.04 25.70 -1.65
C THR A 26 -9.87 25.05 -0.55
N LYS A 27 -10.45 25.86 0.34
CA LYS A 27 -11.39 25.37 1.37
C LYS A 27 -12.64 24.72 0.75
N GLY A 28 -13.11 25.22 -0.40
CA GLY A 28 -14.25 24.64 -1.12
C GLY A 28 -13.95 23.22 -1.59
N GLU A 29 -12.79 23.03 -2.25
CA GLU A 29 -12.34 21.70 -2.69
C GLU A 29 -12.18 20.71 -1.54
N VAL A 30 -11.76 21.15 -0.34
CA VAL A 30 -11.70 20.30 0.86
C VAL A 30 -13.10 19.83 1.26
N GLY A 31 -14.09 20.74 1.25
CA GLY A 31 -15.47 20.37 1.52
C GLY A 31 -16.00 19.31 0.55
N ASP A 32 -15.71 19.46 -0.74
CA ASP A 32 -16.09 18.51 -1.78
C ASP A 32 -15.38 17.15 -1.63
N ILE A 33 -14.10 17.14 -1.21
CA ILE A 33 -13.35 15.90 -0.96
C ILE A 33 -13.95 15.17 0.23
N LEU A 34 -14.14 15.86 1.36
CA LEU A 34 -14.68 15.24 2.58
C LEU A 34 -16.11 14.75 2.38
N GLY A 35 -16.93 15.47 1.62
CA GLY A 35 -18.31 15.08 1.28
C GLY A 35 -18.41 13.79 0.47
N ARG A 36 -17.34 13.33 -0.18
CA ARG A 36 -17.27 12.06 -0.91
C ARG A 36 -16.80 10.89 -0.05
N ILE A 37 -16.33 11.14 1.19
CA ILE A 37 -15.84 10.11 2.09
C ILE A 37 -16.99 9.68 3.02
N GLN A 38 -17.37 8.41 2.94
CA GLN A 38 -18.35 7.81 3.83
C GLN A 38 -17.64 6.85 4.80
N MET A 39 -17.68 7.15 6.08
CA MET A 39 -17.17 6.25 7.11
C MET A 39 -18.20 5.17 7.42
N VAL A 40 -17.77 3.91 7.36
CA VAL A 40 -18.59 2.74 7.71
C VAL A 40 -17.86 1.83 8.68
N GLN A 41 -18.58 1.08 9.50
CA GLN A 41 -17.97 0.20 10.52
C GLN A 41 -17.81 -1.24 10.05
N ASN A 42 -18.38 -1.58 8.93
CA ASN A 42 -18.44 -2.93 8.39
C ASN A 42 -18.39 -2.87 6.85
N LEU A 43 -18.42 -4.03 6.21
CA LEU A 43 -18.41 -4.16 4.75
C LEU A 43 -19.82 -4.01 4.15
N GLU A 44 -20.56 -2.98 4.58
CA GLU A 44 -21.84 -2.61 3.95
C GLU A 44 -21.59 -1.76 2.70
N ASN A 45 -22.54 -1.80 1.79
CA ASN A 45 -22.51 -1.05 0.53
C ASN A 45 -21.40 -1.45 -0.46
N LEU A 46 -20.72 -2.58 -0.27
CA LEU A 46 -19.73 -3.08 -1.23
C LEU A 46 -20.33 -3.42 -2.59
N GLU A 47 -21.64 -3.65 -2.66
CA GLU A 47 -22.36 -3.86 -3.92
C GLU A 47 -22.31 -2.66 -4.88
N LYS A 48 -21.87 -1.49 -4.39
CA LYS A 48 -21.69 -0.28 -5.20
C LYS A 48 -20.22 -0.05 -5.59
N ALA A 49 -19.30 -0.77 -4.94
CA ALA A 49 -17.86 -0.55 -5.15
C ALA A 49 -17.38 -1.15 -6.48
N ASP A 50 -16.56 -0.39 -7.21
CA ASP A 50 -15.82 -0.87 -8.38
C ASP A 50 -14.47 -1.44 -7.98
N TYR A 51 -13.90 -0.95 -6.87
CA TYR A 51 -12.65 -1.40 -6.26
C TYR A 51 -12.83 -1.55 -4.76
N VAL A 52 -12.35 -2.66 -4.22
CA VAL A 52 -12.22 -2.89 -2.78
C VAL A 52 -10.73 -3.02 -2.48
N ILE A 53 -10.19 -2.12 -1.67
CA ILE A 53 -8.77 -2.13 -1.32
C ILE A 53 -8.64 -2.43 0.18
N GLU A 54 -8.13 -3.60 0.51
CA GLU A 54 -7.87 -4.01 1.88
C GLU A 54 -6.49 -3.49 2.33
N ALA A 55 -6.44 -2.91 3.52
CA ALA A 55 -5.23 -2.39 4.15
C ALA A 55 -5.23 -2.63 5.67
N VAL A 56 -5.59 -3.85 6.09
CA VAL A 56 -5.56 -4.26 7.51
C VAL A 56 -4.17 -4.79 7.89
N LEU A 57 -4.05 -5.30 9.12
CA LEU A 57 -2.82 -5.91 9.61
C LEU A 57 -2.27 -6.98 8.66
N GLU A 58 -0.95 -7.15 8.65
CA GLU A 58 -0.24 -8.07 7.76
C GLU A 58 -0.37 -9.53 8.25
N ASP A 59 -1.60 -10.01 8.26
CA ASP A 59 -2.03 -11.36 8.66
C ASP A 59 -2.85 -11.98 7.54
N VAL A 60 -2.32 -13.04 6.94
CA VAL A 60 -2.94 -13.70 5.78
C VAL A 60 -4.30 -14.32 6.11
N ALA A 61 -4.48 -14.84 7.33
CA ALA A 61 -5.74 -15.44 7.74
C ALA A 61 -6.84 -14.37 7.85
N LEU A 62 -6.52 -13.24 8.48
CA LEU A 62 -7.42 -12.08 8.55
C LEU A 62 -7.77 -11.55 7.15
N LYS A 63 -6.79 -11.39 6.27
CA LYS A 63 -7.00 -10.93 4.89
C LYS A 63 -7.91 -11.88 4.12
N ARG A 64 -7.73 -13.20 4.25
CA ARG A 64 -8.58 -14.22 3.61
C ARG A 64 -10.04 -14.12 4.05
N GLU A 65 -10.30 -13.94 5.34
CA GLU A 65 -11.68 -13.77 5.85
C GLU A 65 -12.33 -12.50 5.30
N ILE A 66 -11.60 -11.38 5.25
CA ILE A 66 -12.08 -10.13 4.66
C ILE A 66 -12.39 -10.30 3.17
N PHE A 67 -11.49 -10.95 2.42
CA PHE A 67 -11.68 -11.18 0.99
C PHE A 67 -12.87 -12.10 0.71
N LYS A 68 -13.07 -13.14 1.50
CA LYS A 68 -14.24 -14.02 1.42
C LYS A 68 -15.56 -13.27 1.64
N GLU A 69 -15.58 -12.32 2.59
CA GLU A 69 -16.75 -11.48 2.82
C GLU A 69 -16.95 -10.46 1.69
N ALA A 70 -15.86 -9.80 1.24
CA ALA A 70 -15.89 -8.85 0.15
C ALA A 70 -16.35 -9.49 -1.16
N ASP A 71 -15.88 -10.70 -1.47
CA ASP A 71 -16.26 -11.45 -2.68
C ASP A 71 -17.76 -11.70 -2.76
N ARG A 72 -18.39 -11.99 -1.61
CA ARG A 72 -19.85 -12.22 -1.54
C ARG A 72 -20.68 -10.96 -1.68
N LYS A 73 -20.14 -9.80 -1.28
CA LYS A 73 -20.90 -8.54 -1.19
C LYS A 73 -20.63 -7.60 -2.36
N ALA A 74 -19.40 -7.58 -2.88
CA ALA A 74 -19.04 -6.69 -3.96
C ALA A 74 -19.64 -7.13 -5.31
N LYS A 75 -19.72 -6.19 -6.25
CA LYS A 75 -20.12 -6.50 -7.65
C LYS A 75 -19.26 -7.63 -8.22
N PRO A 76 -19.80 -8.49 -9.09
CA PRO A 76 -19.03 -9.55 -9.75
C PRO A 76 -17.79 -9.03 -10.50
N GLU A 77 -17.88 -7.83 -11.09
CA GLU A 77 -16.80 -7.17 -11.86
C GLU A 77 -15.88 -6.28 -11.02
N ALA A 78 -16.15 -6.12 -9.72
CA ALA A 78 -15.30 -5.33 -8.83
C ALA A 78 -13.91 -5.97 -8.67
N ILE A 79 -12.88 -5.14 -8.65
CA ILE A 79 -11.52 -5.58 -8.35
C ILE A 79 -11.34 -5.66 -6.83
N LEU A 80 -10.84 -6.79 -6.36
CA LEU A 80 -10.47 -6.99 -4.96
C LEU A 80 -8.95 -6.87 -4.83
N ALA A 81 -8.48 -5.84 -4.18
CA ALA A 81 -7.06 -5.54 -4.04
C ALA A 81 -6.60 -5.63 -2.59
N SER A 82 -5.42 -6.19 -2.35
CA SER A 82 -4.76 -6.14 -1.05
C SER A 82 -3.57 -5.17 -1.10
N ASN A 83 -3.48 -4.31 -0.09
CA ASN A 83 -2.31 -3.43 0.11
C ASN A 83 -1.18 -4.15 0.88
N THR A 84 -1.16 -5.47 0.83
CA THR A 84 -0.11 -6.25 1.48
C THR A 84 1.26 -5.94 0.92
N THR A 85 2.27 -6.00 1.78
CA THR A 85 3.68 -5.96 1.39
C THR A 85 4.24 -7.36 1.19
N SER A 86 3.85 -8.33 2.02
CA SER A 86 4.55 -9.62 2.12
C SER A 86 3.65 -10.85 1.96
N CYS A 87 2.33 -10.74 2.21
CA CYS A 87 1.42 -11.87 2.08
C CYS A 87 1.23 -12.30 0.61
N SER A 88 1.09 -13.60 0.39
CA SER A 88 0.81 -14.15 -0.94
C SER A 88 -0.58 -13.76 -1.43
N ILE A 89 -0.64 -13.12 -2.58
CA ILE A 89 -1.89 -12.76 -3.26
C ILE A 89 -2.63 -14.01 -3.70
N THR A 90 -1.92 -15.03 -4.14
CA THR A 90 -2.49 -16.33 -4.51
C THR A 90 -3.16 -17.00 -3.32
N GLU A 91 -2.53 -16.94 -2.14
CA GLU A 91 -3.11 -17.49 -0.91
C GLU A 91 -4.34 -16.69 -0.46
N ILE A 92 -4.31 -15.36 -0.52
CA ILE A 92 -5.48 -14.53 -0.25
C ILE A 92 -6.60 -14.86 -1.24
N ALA A 93 -6.31 -14.95 -2.53
CA ALA A 93 -7.26 -15.25 -3.59
C ALA A 93 -7.88 -16.65 -3.48
N SER A 94 -7.22 -17.59 -2.79
CA SER A 94 -7.80 -18.94 -2.57
C SER A 94 -9.05 -18.95 -1.70
N ALA A 95 -9.35 -17.85 -1.00
CA ALA A 95 -10.52 -17.73 -0.14
C ALA A 95 -11.79 -17.24 -0.87
N VAL A 96 -11.68 -16.85 -2.14
CA VAL A 96 -12.78 -16.25 -2.93
C VAL A 96 -13.23 -17.17 -4.05
N ALA A 97 -14.47 -16.99 -4.49
CA ALA A 97 -15.04 -17.77 -5.60
C ALA A 97 -14.54 -17.32 -6.98
N ALA A 98 -14.16 -16.04 -7.11
CA ALA A 98 -13.65 -15.43 -8.34
C ALA A 98 -12.21 -14.90 -8.16
N PRO A 99 -11.20 -15.80 -8.02
CA PRO A 99 -9.81 -15.41 -7.73
C PRO A 99 -9.16 -14.61 -8.86
N GLU A 100 -9.68 -14.67 -10.07
CA GLU A 100 -9.18 -13.92 -11.23
C GLU A 100 -9.33 -12.40 -11.09
N ARG A 101 -10.19 -11.91 -10.16
CA ARG A 101 -10.38 -10.49 -9.87
C ARG A 101 -9.58 -9.98 -8.67
N VAL A 102 -8.74 -10.83 -8.08
CA VAL A 102 -7.87 -10.48 -6.95
C VAL A 102 -6.50 -10.06 -7.43
N ILE A 103 -5.95 -9.00 -6.82
CA ILE A 103 -4.61 -8.47 -7.14
C ILE A 103 -3.98 -7.82 -5.90
N GLY A 104 -2.66 -7.84 -5.80
CA GLY A 104 -1.92 -6.96 -4.90
C GLY A 104 -1.83 -5.55 -5.47
N MET A 105 -2.15 -4.55 -4.65
CA MET A 105 -2.03 -3.14 -5.00
C MET A 105 -1.31 -2.43 -3.85
N HIS A 106 0.01 -2.49 -3.88
CA HIS A 106 0.86 -2.04 -2.79
C HIS A 106 1.17 -0.55 -2.93
N PHE A 107 0.56 0.26 -2.07
CA PHE A 107 0.82 1.69 -1.93
C PHE A 107 1.97 1.91 -0.94
N PHE A 108 2.80 2.90 -1.22
CA PHE A 108 3.89 3.30 -0.34
C PHE A 108 3.46 4.42 0.61
N ASN A 109 3.94 4.38 1.85
CA ASN A 109 3.58 5.35 2.88
C ASN A 109 4.48 6.61 2.81
N PRO A 110 3.94 7.84 2.83
CA PRO A 110 2.52 8.21 2.82
C PRO A 110 1.89 8.11 1.42
N PRO A 111 0.72 7.46 1.26
CA PRO A 111 0.15 7.18 -0.06
C PRO A 111 -0.23 8.42 -0.85
N VAL A 112 -0.48 9.55 -0.20
CA VAL A 112 -0.77 10.83 -0.84
C VAL A 112 0.47 11.52 -1.43
N VAL A 113 1.68 11.11 -1.03
CA VAL A 113 2.96 11.70 -1.45
C VAL A 113 3.70 10.80 -2.43
N MET A 114 3.73 9.51 -2.14
CA MET A 114 4.48 8.53 -2.92
C MET A 114 3.80 8.29 -4.27
N GLN A 115 4.57 8.39 -5.34
CA GLN A 115 4.03 8.29 -6.70
C GLN A 115 3.82 6.85 -7.17
N LEU A 116 4.57 5.90 -6.62
CA LEU A 116 4.57 4.52 -7.04
C LEU A 116 3.45 3.71 -6.37
N VAL A 117 2.80 2.85 -7.16
CA VAL A 117 2.01 1.70 -6.69
C VAL A 117 2.54 0.44 -7.37
N GLU A 118 2.92 -0.56 -6.60
CA GLU A 118 3.28 -1.87 -7.16
C GLU A 118 2.03 -2.73 -7.35
N LEU A 119 1.83 -3.20 -8.57
CA LEU A 119 0.79 -4.17 -8.90
C LEU A 119 1.39 -5.58 -8.88
N MET A 120 0.88 -6.42 -8.01
CA MET A 120 1.36 -7.77 -7.76
C MET A 120 0.24 -8.79 -8.10
N PRO A 121 0.16 -9.26 -9.35
CA PRO A 121 -0.78 -10.30 -9.72
C PRO A 121 -0.46 -11.60 -8.99
N GLY A 122 -1.47 -12.26 -8.41
CA GLY A 122 -1.39 -13.65 -8.01
C GLY A 122 -1.47 -14.60 -9.24
N ILE A 123 -1.29 -15.88 -9.03
CA ILE A 123 -1.26 -16.89 -10.11
C ILE A 123 -2.55 -16.88 -10.96
N LEU A 124 -3.68 -16.62 -10.33
CA LEU A 124 -4.99 -16.63 -10.99
C LEU A 124 -5.49 -15.25 -11.42
N SER A 125 -4.79 -14.18 -11.06
CA SER A 125 -5.19 -12.81 -11.46
C SER A 125 -5.31 -12.70 -12.97
N SER A 126 -6.46 -12.25 -13.47
CA SER A 126 -6.68 -12.12 -14.91
C SER A 126 -5.95 -10.90 -15.48
N ARG A 127 -5.63 -10.96 -16.77
CA ARG A 127 -5.09 -9.80 -17.49
C ARG A 127 -6.02 -8.58 -17.38
N ARG A 128 -7.33 -8.79 -17.45
CA ARG A 128 -8.34 -7.73 -17.29
C ARG A 128 -8.23 -7.06 -15.92
N THR A 129 -8.01 -7.84 -14.86
CA THR A 129 -7.80 -7.31 -13.49
C THR A 129 -6.57 -6.42 -13.42
N VAL A 130 -5.46 -6.87 -14.00
CA VAL A 130 -4.21 -6.10 -14.05
C VAL A 130 -4.40 -4.78 -14.79
N GLU A 131 -5.03 -4.80 -15.96
CA GLU A 131 -5.26 -3.58 -16.75
C GLU A 131 -6.18 -2.60 -16.02
N LYS A 132 -7.31 -3.06 -15.46
CA LYS A 132 -8.20 -2.22 -14.66
C LYS A 132 -7.50 -1.61 -13.44
N ALA A 133 -6.69 -2.41 -12.71
CA ALA A 133 -5.91 -1.91 -11.58
C ALA A 133 -4.92 -0.83 -12.01
N LYS A 134 -4.27 -1.01 -13.16
CA LYS A 134 -3.36 -0.03 -13.75
C LYS A 134 -4.09 1.28 -14.13
N GLU A 135 -5.22 1.16 -14.83
CA GLU A 135 -6.06 2.32 -15.19
C GLU A 135 -6.48 3.11 -13.94
N PHE A 136 -6.90 2.41 -12.90
CA PHE A 136 -7.26 3.03 -11.62
C PHE A 136 -6.09 3.80 -11.01
N VAL A 137 -4.91 3.18 -10.88
CA VAL A 137 -3.73 3.83 -10.32
C VAL A 137 -3.31 5.07 -11.13
N VAL A 138 -3.36 4.97 -12.46
CA VAL A 138 -3.08 6.11 -13.35
C VAL A 138 -4.10 7.23 -13.15
N SER A 139 -5.39 6.91 -12.94
CA SER A 139 -6.43 7.91 -12.67
C SER A 139 -6.21 8.67 -11.36
N LEU A 140 -5.44 8.10 -10.43
CA LEU A 140 -5.00 8.76 -9.19
C LEU A 140 -3.75 9.67 -9.39
N GLY A 141 -3.27 9.82 -10.63
CA GLY A 141 -2.05 10.56 -10.93
C GLY A 141 -0.76 9.86 -10.48
N LYS A 142 -0.79 8.53 -10.37
CA LYS A 142 0.34 7.71 -9.90
C LYS A 142 0.90 6.84 -11.01
N GLU A 143 2.10 6.33 -10.80
CA GLU A 143 2.78 5.40 -11.69
C GLU A 143 2.68 3.96 -11.16
N THR A 144 2.74 2.99 -12.06
CA THR A 144 2.70 1.57 -11.70
C THR A 144 3.96 0.83 -12.11
N VAL A 145 4.38 -0.07 -11.24
CA VAL A 145 5.28 -1.17 -11.59
C VAL A 145 4.50 -2.46 -11.39
N THR A 146 4.38 -3.26 -12.45
CA THR A 146 3.66 -4.54 -12.39
C THR A 146 4.68 -5.69 -12.35
N THR A 147 4.60 -6.55 -11.34
CA THR A 147 5.45 -7.74 -11.27
C THR A 147 5.03 -8.76 -12.33
N LYS A 148 5.99 -9.44 -12.94
CA LYS A 148 5.72 -10.47 -13.96
C LYS A 148 5.19 -11.77 -13.35
N LYS A 149 5.48 -12.00 -12.08
CA LYS A 149 5.02 -13.14 -11.29
C LYS A 149 4.94 -12.73 -9.83
N GLU A 150 4.16 -13.46 -9.08
CA GLU A 150 4.12 -13.32 -7.63
C GLU A 150 5.50 -13.63 -7.02
N GLY A 151 5.86 -12.87 -6.01
CA GLY A 151 7.07 -13.07 -5.24
C GLY A 151 6.95 -12.32 -3.91
N PRO A 152 7.64 -12.78 -2.85
CA PRO A 152 7.55 -12.14 -1.54
C PRO A 152 8.01 -10.69 -1.61
N ALA A 153 7.24 -9.79 -0.97
CA ALA A 153 7.57 -8.38 -0.78
C ALA A 153 7.70 -7.55 -2.08
N GLY A 154 7.09 -7.98 -3.18
CA GLY A 154 7.14 -7.25 -4.46
C GLY A 154 8.58 -7.02 -4.95
N VAL A 155 8.83 -5.87 -5.56
CA VAL A 155 10.17 -5.47 -6.06
C VAL A 155 10.89 -4.61 -5.05
N THR A 156 10.27 -3.50 -4.66
CA THR A 156 10.92 -2.45 -3.87
C THR A 156 11.28 -2.94 -2.46
N SER A 157 10.30 -3.50 -1.74
CA SER A 157 10.50 -3.96 -0.37
C SER A 157 11.47 -5.15 -0.30
N ARG A 158 11.48 -6.02 -1.31
CA ARG A 158 12.43 -7.12 -1.39
C ARG A 158 13.87 -6.66 -1.57
N ILE A 159 14.11 -5.69 -2.46
CA ILE A 159 15.44 -5.10 -2.65
C ILE A 159 15.86 -4.35 -1.40
N LEU A 160 14.94 -3.58 -0.83
CA LEU A 160 15.20 -2.81 0.38
C LEU A 160 15.57 -3.71 1.56
N ALA A 161 14.83 -4.81 1.78
CA ALA A 161 15.14 -5.77 2.84
C ALA A 161 16.57 -6.33 2.71
N GLY A 162 17.02 -6.65 1.49
CA GLY A 162 18.40 -7.08 1.24
C GLY A 162 19.42 -5.99 1.58
N LEU A 163 19.15 -4.74 1.19
CA LEU A 163 20.01 -3.61 1.50
C LEU A 163 20.12 -3.36 3.01
N LEU A 164 18.99 -3.36 3.72
CA LEU A 164 18.97 -3.15 5.17
C LEU A 164 19.66 -4.29 5.91
N ASN A 165 19.44 -5.53 5.49
CA ASN A 165 20.12 -6.69 6.06
C ASN A 165 21.64 -6.61 5.87
N GLU A 166 22.12 -6.20 4.70
CA GLU A 166 23.55 -6.04 4.45
C GLU A 166 24.16 -4.92 5.29
N ALA A 167 23.44 -3.80 5.49
CA ALA A 167 23.88 -2.75 6.39
C ALA A 167 24.05 -3.24 7.85
N ILE A 168 23.15 -4.12 8.31
CA ILE A 168 23.25 -4.75 9.63
C ILE A 168 24.50 -5.66 9.71
N TRP A 169 24.81 -6.41 8.65
CA TRP A 169 26.03 -7.23 8.60
C TRP A 169 27.29 -6.37 8.67
N VAL A 170 27.37 -5.27 7.92
CA VAL A 170 28.50 -4.32 7.98
C VAL A 170 28.72 -3.80 9.40
N LEU A 171 27.64 -3.50 10.14
CA LEU A 171 27.70 -3.10 11.54
C LEU A 171 28.16 -4.25 12.44
N GLN A 172 27.59 -5.45 12.27
CA GLN A 172 27.92 -6.63 13.08
C GLN A 172 29.38 -7.05 12.92
N GLU A 173 29.93 -6.93 11.73
CA GLU A 173 31.36 -7.19 11.45
C GLU A 173 32.30 -6.11 11.99
N GLY A 174 31.78 -5.03 12.55
CA GLY A 174 32.55 -3.94 13.12
C GLY A 174 33.28 -3.10 12.08
N ILE A 175 32.84 -3.12 10.82
CA ILE A 175 33.49 -2.37 9.72
C ILE A 175 33.31 -0.86 9.94
N ALA A 176 32.12 -0.41 10.39
CA ALA A 176 31.83 1.00 10.65
C ALA A 176 30.71 1.16 11.70
N SER A 177 30.60 2.36 12.29
CA SER A 177 29.49 2.70 13.19
C SER A 177 28.19 2.94 12.39
N VAL A 178 27.02 2.92 13.08
CA VAL A 178 25.70 3.22 12.50
C VAL A 178 25.74 4.55 11.74
N GLU A 179 26.27 5.60 12.36
CA GLU A 179 26.34 6.94 11.76
C GLU A 179 27.26 6.98 10.52
N ALA A 180 28.35 6.21 10.56
CA ALA A 180 29.28 6.14 9.43
C ALA A 180 28.67 5.37 8.24
N ILE A 181 27.93 4.29 8.49
CA ILE A 181 27.21 3.51 7.47
C ILE A 181 26.14 4.39 6.82
N ASP A 182 25.31 5.04 7.63
CA ASP A 182 24.25 5.94 7.13
C ASP A 182 24.83 7.07 6.29
N ARG A 183 25.91 7.70 6.77
CA ARG A 183 26.60 8.77 6.05
C ARG A 183 27.22 8.29 4.74
N ALA A 184 27.81 7.09 4.73
CA ALA A 184 28.38 6.50 3.51
C ALA A 184 27.33 6.29 2.43
N MET A 185 26.14 5.76 2.80
CA MET A 185 25.05 5.54 1.85
C MET A 185 24.43 6.84 1.35
N VAL A 186 24.29 7.83 2.22
CA VAL A 186 23.78 9.16 1.83
C VAL A 186 24.75 9.88 0.89
N LEU A 187 26.04 9.94 1.24
CA LEU A 187 27.01 10.72 0.47
C LEU A 187 27.64 9.96 -0.70
N GLY A 188 27.84 8.64 -0.55
CA GLY A 188 28.48 7.81 -1.56
C GLY A 188 27.51 7.26 -2.62
N CYS A 189 26.25 6.97 -2.21
CA CYS A 189 25.23 6.40 -3.08
C CYS A 189 24.07 7.36 -3.38
N ASN A 190 24.11 8.59 -2.86
CA ASN A 190 23.05 9.59 -3.01
C ASN A 190 21.68 9.12 -2.50
N HIS A 191 21.65 8.30 -1.45
CA HIS A 191 20.41 7.92 -0.80
C HIS A 191 19.84 9.13 -0.03
N LYS A 192 18.51 9.30 -0.05
CA LYS A 192 17.86 10.37 0.72
C LYS A 192 17.99 10.18 2.22
N MET A 193 18.18 8.93 2.66
CA MET A 193 18.26 8.51 4.05
C MET A 193 19.19 7.30 4.15
N GLY A 194 19.95 7.22 5.23
CA GLY A 194 20.78 6.05 5.49
C GLY A 194 19.96 4.83 5.91
N PRO A 195 20.53 3.62 5.81
CA PRO A 195 19.82 2.38 6.07
C PRO A 195 19.30 2.27 7.51
N PHE A 196 20.06 2.71 8.51
CA PHE A 196 19.62 2.62 9.92
C PHE A 196 18.54 3.67 10.25
N ALA A 197 18.70 4.91 9.75
CA ALA A 197 17.65 5.92 9.85
C ALA A 197 16.34 5.45 9.17
N LEU A 198 16.43 4.65 8.10
CA LEU A 198 15.28 4.07 7.44
C LEU A 198 14.66 2.93 8.26
N ILE A 199 15.47 2.07 8.90
CA ILE A 199 15.00 1.03 9.83
C ILE A 199 14.19 1.66 10.96
N ASP A 200 14.70 2.73 11.58
CA ASP A 200 13.99 3.45 12.64
C ASP A 200 12.67 4.06 12.15
N LEU A 201 12.66 4.61 10.92
CA LEU A 201 11.46 5.22 10.34
C LEU A 201 10.37 4.20 10.07
N ILE A 202 10.70 3.01 9.59
CA ILE A 202 9.72 1.96 9.27
C ILE A 202 9.31 1.14 10.50
N GLY A 203 10.03 1.21 11.59
CA GLY A 203 9.67 0.58 12.86
C GLY A 203 9.97 -0.92 12.91
N VAL A 204 11.12 -1.33 12.42
CA VAL A 204 11.62 -2.73 12.45
C VAL A 204 12.50 -2.94 13.67
#